data_0ad5164572037924e9b1be913d966ac0
#
_entry.id   0ad5164572037924e9b1be913d966ac0
#
_cell.length_a   1.000
_cell.length_b   1.000
_cell.length_c   1.000
_cell.angle_alpha   90.00
_cell.angle_beta   90.00
_cell.angle_gamma   90.00
#
_symmetry.space_group_name_H-M   'P 1'
#
loop_
_entity.id
_entity.type
_entity.pdbx_description
1 polymer ?
#
loop_
_entity_poly.entity_id
_entity_poly.type
_entity_poly.pdbx_seq_one_letter_code
_entity_poly.pdbx_strand_id
1 'polypeptide(L)'
;MTRCTNRRTAILTLILGLTLLLCGCQVGGGVFVLPDISTKDSTQGKARLLAALNKHYYTHFDNSDSSHFIYGNDSAAEAVLAYLQKVCADDASKVASLLSDSTGDTSPVHCADGLLASYPSLSARPCKVSYAALDSDLSDDALLSSAAQTLLKNRRFLVLPSDISSGTDCCQVSFAVGTIGGQTFVIAVFTA
;
A
#
# COMPACT_ATOMS: atom_id res chain seq x y z
N MET A 1 18.86 -66.78 0.71
CA MET A 1 18.85 -66.05 -0.59
C MET A 1 17.52 -65.38 -0.79
N THR A 2 17.58 -64.17 -1.31
CA THR A 2 16.44 -63.31 -1.77
C THR A 2 15.62 -62.60 -0.73
N ARG A 3 15.82 -61.28 -0.68
CA ARG A 3 14.82 -60.20 -0.71
C ARG A 3 15.41 -58.88 -0.12
N CYS A 4 16.22 -58.20 -0.92
CA CYS A 4 16.71 -56.91 -0.51
C CYS A 4 16.59 -55.81 -1.62
N THR A 5 15.73 -56.03 -2.63
CA THR A 5 15.62 -55.12 -3.80
C THR A 5 14.35 -54.28 -3.85
N ASN A 6 13.37 -54.45 -2.94
CA ASN A 6 12.07 -53.76 -3.07
C ASN A 6 11.94 -52.43 -2.26
N ARG A 7 12.92 -52.09 -1.40
CA ARG A 7 12.81 -50.85 -0.64
C ARG A 7 13.29 -49.60 -1.38
N ARG A 8 14.26 -49.74 -2.29
CA ARG A 8 14.81 -48.59 -3.01
C ARG A 8 13.90 -48.14 -4.16
N THR A 9 13.22 -49.05 -4.81
CA THR A 9 12.22 -48.72 -5.88
C THR A 9 10.95 -48.09 -5.32
N ALA A 10 10.49 -48.47 -4.13
CA ALA A 10 9.33 -47.89 -3.49
C ALA A 10 9.56 -46.45 -3.03
N ILE A 11 10.76 -46.10 -2.60
CA ILE A 11 11.12 -44.75 -2.17
C ILE A 11 11.24 -43.80 -3.40
N LEU A 12 11.80 -44.28 -4.52
CA LEU A 12 11.93 -43.51 -5.74
C LEU A 12 10.54 -43.19 -6.38
N THR A 13 9.61 -44.14 -6.36
CA THR A 13 8.24 -43.91 -6.84
C THR A 13 7.46 -42.98 -5.94
N LEU A 14 7.70 -42.98 -4.63
CA LEU A 14 7.05 -42.04 -3.70
C LEU A 14 7.54 -40.60 -3.89
N ILE A 15 8.83 -40.41 -4.13
CA ILE A 15 9.43 -39.08 -4.37
C ILE A 15 8.96 -38.54 -5.73
N LEU A 16 8.89 -39.40 -6.76
CA LEU A 16 8.41 -38.98 -8.09
C LEU A 16 6.90 -38.67 -8.10
N GLY A 17 6.11 -39.37 -7.28
CA GLY A 17 4.67 -39.10 -7.09
C GLY A 17 4.41 -37.79 -6.34
N LEU A 18 5.24 -37.44 -5.38
CA LEU A 18 5.09 -36.21 -4.59
C LEU A 18 5.45 -34.95 -5.39
N THR A 19 6.44 -35.05 -6.29
CA THR A 19 6.80 -33.94 -7.18
C THR A 19 5.76 -33.67 -8.26
N LEU A 20 5.02 -34.67 -8.72
CA LEU A 20 3.94 -34.51 -9.69
C LEU A 20 2.67 -33.94 -9.07
N LEU A 21 2.42 -34.12 -7.78
CA LEU A 21 1.27 -33.53 -7.08
C LEU A 21 1.46 -32.04 -6.78
N LEU A 22 2.67 -31.51 -6.80
CA LEU A 22 2.94 -30.09 -6.63
C LEU A 22 2.92 -29.29 -7.94
N CYS A 23 2.89 -29.97 -9.11
CA CYS A 23 2.81 -29.33 -10.43
C CYS A 23 1.41 -29.32 -11.07
N GLY A 24 0.39 -29.83 -10.39
CA GLY A 24 -0.92 -30.08 -11.00
C GLY A 24 -2.06 -29.27 -10.42
N CYS A 25 -2.04 -27.94 -10.54
CA CYS A 25 -3.22 -27.11 -10.55
C CYS A 25 -3.02 -25.89 -11.43
N GLN A 26 -2.90 -26.10 -12.73
CA GLN A 26 -3.18 -25.06 -13.72
C GLN A 26 -4.41 -25.51 -14.51
N VAL A 27 -5.58 -25.13 -14.02
CA VAL A 27 -6.80 -25.11 -14.84
C VAL A 27 -7.22 -23.65 -14.98
N GLY A 28 -7.10 -23.17 -16.17
CA GLY A 28 -7.74 -22.09 -16.89
C GLY A 28 -8.48 -21.02 -16.07
N GLY A 29 -7.80 -19.98 -15.70
CA GLY A 29 -8.32 -18.69 -15.35
C GLY A 29 -7.18 -17.72 -15.55
N GLY A 30 -7.37 -16.66 -16.33
CA GLY A 30 -6.33 -15.72 -16.67
C GLY A 30 -5.58 -15.27 -15.42
N VAL A 31 -4.38 -15.78 -15.26
CA VAL A 31 -3.44 -15.29 -14.24
C VAL A 31 -3.03 -13.91 -14.74
N PHE A 32 -3.62 -12.87 -14.16
CA PHE A 32 -2.96 -11.57 -14.10
C PHE A 32 -1.62 -11.83 -13.40
N VAL A 33 -0.57 -11.98 -14.17
CA VAL A 33 0.79 -11.89 -13.66
C VAL A 33 0.94 -10.43 -13.24
N LEU A 34 0.65 -10.15 -11.95
CA LEU A 34 1.16 -8.95 -11.33
C LEU A 34 2.67 -8.99 -11.58
N PRO A 35 3.30 -7.90 -12.06
CA PRO A 35 4.75 -7.84 -12.09
C PRO A 35 5.23 -8.23 -10.70
N ASP A 36 6.08 -9.23 -10.63
CA ASP A 36 6.67 -9.75 -9.40
C ASP A 36 7.56 -8.64 -8.80
N ILE A 37 6.91 -7.70 -8.10
CA ILE A 37 7.60 -6.74 -7.24
C ILE A 37 8.05 -7.61 -6.07
N SER A 38 9.28 -8.09 -6.14
CA SER A 38 9.83 -8.92 -5.07
C SER A 38 9.59 -8.18 -3.75
N THR A 39 9.12 -8.88 -2.74
CA THR A 39 8.79 -8.30 -1.42
C THR A 39 9.96 -7.52 -0.82
N LYS A 40 11.18 -7.85 -1.22
CA LYS A 40 12.42 -7.17 -0.84
C LYS A 40 12.52 -5.78 -1.47
N ASP A 41 12.18 -5.64 -2.75
CA ASP A 41 12.23 -4.36 -3.45
C ASP A 41 11.12 -3.41 -2.98
N SER A 42 9.95 -3.93 -2.66
CA SER A 42 8.86 -3.09 -2.12
C SER A 42 9.19 -2.49 -0.75
N THR A 43 9.81 -3.26 0.15
CA THR A 43 10.24 -2.77 1.46
C THR A 43 11.32 -1.71 1.34
N GLN A 44 12.31 -1.90 0.45
CA GLN A 44 13.33 -0.91 0.18
C GLN A 44 12.75 0.35 -0.48
N GLY A 45 11.84 0.20 -1.42
CA GLY A 45 11.12 1.31 -2.06
C GLY A 45 10.35 2.15 -1.05
N LYS A 46 9.63 1.52 -0.12
CA LYS A 46 8.89 2.19 0.95
C LYS A 46 9.83 2.94 1.92
N ALA A 47 10.97 2.37 2.27
CA ALA A 47 11.96 3.03 3.12
C ALA A 47 12.57 4.27 2.44
N ARG A 48 12.86 4.20 1.15
CA ARG A 48 13.34 5.34 0.34
C ARG A 48 12.26 6.41 0.20
N LEU A 49 10.99 6.02 0.03
CA LEU A 49 9.86 6.95 -0.02
C LEU A 49 9.69 7.69 1.30
N LEU A 50 9.81 6.99 2.44
CA LEU A 50 9.79 7.62 3.77
C LEU A 50 10.91 8.65 3.93
N ALA A 51 12.12 8.31 3.49
CA ALA A 51 13.26 9.25 3.52
C ALA A 51 12.99 10.48 2.64
N ALA A 52 12.41 10.28 1.44
CA ALA A 52 12.02 11.38 0.56
C ALA A 52 10.91 12.25 1.18
N LEU A 53 9.90 11.67 1.84
CA LEU A 53 8.86 12.40 2.57
C LEU A 53 9.47 13.29 3.66
N ASN A 54 10.34 12.74 4.49
CA ASN A 54 11.02 13.51 5.55
C ASN A 54 11.84 14.64 4.95
N LYS A 55 12.64 14.38 3.92
CA LYS A 55 13.44 15.40 3.24
C LYS A 55 12.58 16.56 2.72
N HIS A 56 11.46 16.28 2.05
CA HIS A 56 10.58 17.33 1.53
C HIS A 56 9.81 18.07 2.62
N TYR A 57 9.43 17.39 3.68
CA TYR A 57 8.77 18.02 4.82
C TYR A 57 9.66 19.08 5.46
N TYR A 58 10.93 18.77 5.72
CA TYR A 58 11.88 19.70 6.33
C TYR A 58 12.24 20.88 5.45
N THR A 59 12.42 20.65 4.17
CA THR A 59 12.71 21.72 3.21
C THR A 59 11.58 22.76 3.16
N HIS A 60 10.35 22.34 3.48
CA HIS A 60 9.18 23.22 3.44
C HIS A 60 8.89 23.92 4.77
N PHE A 61 9.24 23.32 5.88
CA PHE A 61 8.89 23.81 7.23
C PHE A 61 10.08 24.32 8.06
N ASP A 62 11.26 24.41 7.48
CA ASP A 62 12.48 24.98 8.10
C ASP A 62 12.86 24.36 9.47
N ASN A 63 12.54 23.09 9.65
CA ASN A 63 12.73 22.35 10.90
C ASN A 63 13.98 21.47 10.83
N SER A 64 14.87 21.58 11.80
CA SER A 64 16.18 20.91 11.81
C SER A 64 16.17 19.44 12.25
N ASP A 65 15.02 18.91 12.69
CA ASP A 65 14.92 17.51 13.16
C ASP A 65 14.63 16.54 12.01
N SER A 66 15.50 15.56 11.84
CA SER A 66 15.60 14.70 10.64
C SER A 66 14.57 13.56 10.53
N SER A 67 13.53 13.48 11.37
CA SER A 67 12.57 12.37 11.32
C SER A 67 11.18 12.76 11.81
N HIS A 68 10.46 13.57 11.02
CA HIS A 68 9.08 13.91 11.34
C HIS A 68 8.15 12.71 11.17
N PHE A 69 8.29 11.98 10.06
CA PHE A 69 7.51 10.79 9.80
C PHE A 69 8.28 9.54 10.20
N ILE A 70 7.60 8.65 10.93
CA ILE A 70 8.08 7.31 11.25
C ILE A 70 7.22 6.27 10.52
N TYR A 71 7.83 5.15 10.15
CA TYR A 71 7.12 4.08 9.48
C TYR A 71 6.19 3.35 10.46
N GLY A 72 4.90 3.29 10.08
CA GLY A 72 3.90 2.47 10.75
C GLY A 72 3.79 1.08 10.13
N ASN A 73 2.73 0.34 10.50
CA ASN A 73 2.41 -0.88 9.79
C ASN A 73 1.56 -0.55 8.55
N ASP A 74 1.65 -1.37 7.48
CA ASP A 74 1.01 -1.09 6.20
C ASP A 74 -0.51 -1.35 6.17
N SER A 75 -1.08 -1.98 7.21
CA SER A 75 -2.47 -2.44 7.23
C SER A 75 -3.49 -1.33 6.93
N ALA A 76 -3.24 -0.10 7.39
CA ALA A 76 -4.12 1.03 7.13
C ALA A 76 -4.10 1.44 5.65
N ALA A 77 -2.92 1.55 5.04
CA ALA A 77 -2.79 1.89 3.63
C ALA A 77 -3.27 0.75 2.71
N GLU A 78 -3.03 -0.49 3.09
CA GLU A 78 -3.54 -1.68 2.38
C GLU A 78 -5.07 -1.73 2.39
N ALA A 79 -5.72 -1.42 3.52
CA ALA A 79 -7.17 -1.34 3.62
C ALA A 79 -7.75 -0.27 2.69
N VAL A 80 -7.14 0.93 2.65
CA VAL A 80 -7.55 2.00 1.74
C VAL A 80 -7.37 1.57 0.29
N LEU A 81 -6.23 0.99 -0.07
CA LEU A 81 -5.96 0.51 -1.44
C LEU A 81 -6.98 -0.55 -1.86
N ALA A 82 -7.23 -1.55 -1.01
CA ALA A 82 -8.20 -2.62 -1.29
C ALA A 82 -9.62 -2.07 -1.49
N TYR A 83 -10.03 -1.09 -0.69
CA TYR A 83 -11.31 -0.40 -0.87
C TYR A 83 -11.38 0.33 -2.22
N LEU A 84 -10.35 1.11 -2.56
CA LEU A 84 -10.28 1.84 -3.82
C LEU A 84 -10.29 0.88 -5.02
N GLN A 85 -9.55 -0.22 -4.98
CA GLN A 85 -9.57 -1.24 -6.03
C GLN A 85 -10.98 -1.81 -6.26
N LYS A 86 -11.72 -2.03 -5.17
CA LYS A 86 -13.10 -2.53 -5.24
C LYS A 86 -14.07 -1.49 -5.82
N VAL A 87 -13.97 -0.22 -5.39
CA VAL A 87 -14.95 0.82 -5.75
C VAL A 87 -14.65 1.45 -7.11
N CYS A 88 -13.37 1.65 -7.42
CA CYS A 88 -12.95 2.20 -8.72
C CYS A 88 -13.04 1.15 -9.84
N ALA A 89 -12.90 -0.13 -9.50
CA ALA A 89 -12.78 -1.22 -10.49
C ALA A 89 -11.68 -0.88 -11.53
N ASP A 90 -12.05 -0.70 -12.80
CA ASP A 90 -11.10 -0.41 -13.89
C ASP A 90 -10.93 1.09 -14.19
N ASP A 91 -11.50 1.99 -13.36
CA ASP A 91 -11.48 3.42 -13.59
C ASP A 91 -10.56 4.16 -12.60
N ALA A 92 -9.30 4.32 -13.00
CA ALA A 92 -8.27 5.03 -12.22
C ALA A 92 -8.64 6.49 -11.91
N SER A 93 -9.45 7.15 -12.76
CA SER A 93 -9.81 8.56 -12.59
C SER A 93 -10.66 8.82 -11.34
N LYS A 94 -11.38 7.80 -10.87
CA LYS A 94 -12.21 7.89 -9.65
C LYS A 94 -11.39 8.04 -8.37
N VAL A 95 -10.12 7.62 -8.34
CA VAL A 95 -9.27 7.74 -7.14
C VAL A 95 -9.20 9.19 -6.67
N ALA A 96 -8.97 10.12 -7.60
CA ALA A 96 -8.87 11.55 -7.28
C ALA A 96 -10.17 12.10 -6.67
N SER A 97 -11.33 11.77 -7.24
CA SER A 97 -12.63 12.24 -6.74
C SER A 97 -12.99 11.64 -5.39
N LEU A 98 -12.70 10.36 -5.17
CA LEU A 98 -12.99 9.67 -3.90
C LEU A 98 -12.12 10.16 -2.75
N LEU A 99 -10.86 10.51 -3.02
CA LEU A 99 -9.90 11.01 -2.04
C LEU A 99 -9.80 12.54 -1.99
N SER A 100 -10.69 13.28 -2.66
CA SER A 100 -10.83 14.72 -2.48
C SER A 100 -11.73 15.05 -1.28
N ASP A 101 -11.61 16.27 -0.76
CA ASP A 101 -12.45 16.75 0.33
C ASP A 101 -13.92 16.86 -0.10
N SER A 102 -14.84 16.50 0.75
CA SER A 102 -16.28 16.53 0.45
C SER A 102 -16.85 17.96 0.42
N THR A 103 -16.39 18.84 1.33
CA THR A 103 -16.94 20.21 1.47
C THR A 103 -15.91 21.28 1.80
N GLY A 104 -14.60 20.96 1.74
CA GLY A 104 -13.51 21.90 2.04
C GLY A 104 -12.39 21.26 2.86
N ASP A 105 -11.31 21.99 3.06
CA ASP A 105 -10.03 21.49 3.64
C ASP A 105 -10.14 20.85 5.04
N THR A 106 -11.24 21.04 5.74
CA THR A 106 -11.47 20.47 7.10
C THR A 106 -12.53 19.38 7.12
N SER A 107 -12.96 18.89 5.96
CA SER A 107 -13.92 17.78 5.86
C SER A 107 -13.22 16.46 5.53
N PRO A 108 -13.82 15.32 5.90
CA PRO A 108 -13.33 14.02 5.44
C PRO A 108 -13.45 13.88 3.92
N VAL A 109 -12.64 12.99 3.35
CA VAL A 109 -12.72 12.64 1.93
C VAL A 109 -14.07 12.04 1.56
N HIS A 110 -14.48 12.16 0.31
CA HIS A 110 -15.78 11.69 -0.18
C HIS A 110 -16.06 10.20 0.10
N CYS A 111 -15.04 9.36 0.09
CA CYS A 111 -15.22 7.94 0.35
C CYS A 111 -15.14 7.54 1.83
N ALA A 112 -15.00 8.49 2.77
CA ALA A 112 -14.74 8.20 4.18
C ALA A 112 -15.79 7.26 4.79
N ASP A 113 -17.08 7.55 4.65
CA ASP A 113 -18.15 6.74 5.25
C ASP A 113 -18.13 5.28 4.76
N GLY A 114 -18.00 5.07 3.46
CA GLY A 114 -17.94 3.73 2.87
C GLY A 114 -16.67 2.96 3.24
N LEU A 115 -15.55 3.67 3.31
CA LEU A 115 -14.26 3.11 3.70
C LEU A 115 -14.27 2.71 5.18
N LEU A 116 -14.74 3.58 6.08
CA LEU A 116 -14.82 3.31 7.51
C LEU A 116 -15.85 2.22 7.86
N ALA A 117 -16.96 2.15 7.11
CA ALA A 117 -17.91 1.05 7.22
C ALA A 117 -17.30 -0.30 6.83
N SER A 118 -16.42 -0.32 5.82
CA SER A 118 -15.73 -1.53 5.35
C SER A 118 -14.54 -1.91 6.24
N TYR A 119 -13.88 -0.92 6.84
CA TYR A 119 -12.67 -1.08 7.67
C TYR A 119 -12.77 -0.25 8.96
N PRO A 120 -13.58 -0.69 9.96
CA PRO A 120 -13.82 0.08 11.18
C PRO A 120 -12.56 0.40 12.00
N SER A 121 -11.51 -0.41 11.88
CA SER A 121 -10.22 -0.18 12.55
C SER A 121 -9.55 1.15 12.18
N LEU A 122 -9.86 1.70 11.00
CA LEU A 122 -9.35 3.00 10.57
C LEU A 122 -9.93 4.17 11.37
N SER A 123 -11.10 4.01 12.00
CA SER A 123 -11.74 5.05 12.82
C SER A 123 -11.12 5.20 14.22
N ALA A 124 -10.20 4.31 14.61
CA ALA A 124 -9.65 4.27 15.96
C ALA A 124 -8.81 5.51 16.32
N ARG A 125 -8.27 6.20 15.33
CA ARG A 125 -7.40 7.39 15.51
C ARG A 125 -7.65 8.40 14.39
N PRO A 126 -7.43 9.70 14.64
CA PRO A 126 -7.37 10.69 13.59
C PRO A 126 -6.34 10.28 12.54
N CYS A 127 -6.73 10.36 11.28
CA CYS A 127 -5.82 10.02 10.20
C CYS A 127 -6.11 10.84 8.93
N LYS A 128 -5.05 11.00 8.14
CA LYS A 128 -5.09 11.60 6.82
C LYS A 128 -4.70 10.56 5.79
N VAL A 129 -5.32 10.62 4.63
CA VAL A 129 -5.01 9.79 3.47
C VAL A 129 -4.44 10.66 2.36
N SER A 130 -3.54 10.10 1.57
CA SER A 130 -3.01 10.72 0.36
C SER A 130 -2.69 9.65 -0.68
N TYR A 131 -2.55 10.08 -1.92
CA TYR A 131 -2.19 9.21 -3.03
C TYR A 131 -1.25 9.91 -4.00
N ALA A 132 -0.45 9.13 -4.70
CA ALA A 132 0.32 9.56 -5.86
C ALA A 132 0.22 8.49 -6.95
N ALA A 133 -0.05 8.91 -8.19
CA ALA A 133 0.07 8.04 -9.35
C ALA A 133 1.54 7.87 -9.71
N LEU A 134 1.92 6.67 -10.11
CA LEU A 134 3.28 6.33 -10.54
C LEU A 134 3.25 5.90 -12.01
N ASP A 135 4.17 6.42 -12.80
CA ASP A 135 4.37 5.98 -14.20
C ASP A 135 5.17 4.68 -14.28
N SER A 136 5.88 4.33 -13.19
CA SER A 136 6.65 3.10 -13.04
C SER A 136 6.68 2.65 -11.57
N ASP A 137 7.57 1.71 -11.24
CA ASP A 137 7.77 1.24 -9.87
C ASP A 137 8.54 2.27 -8.99
N LEU A 138 8.76 1.92 -7.70
CA LEU A 138 9.49 2.74 -6.73
C LEU A 138 11.02 2.62 -6.88
N SER A 139 11.55 2.34 -8.04
CA SER A 139 12.99 2.13 -8.26
C SER A 139 13.77 3.42 -8.54
N ASP A 140 13.13 4.44 -9.09
CA ASP A 140 13.74 5.70 -9.50
C ASP A 140 13.64 6.78 -8.39
N ASP A 141 14.76 7.39 -8.00
CA ASP A 141 14.82 8.44 -6.98
C ASP A 141 14.06 9.73 -7.38
N ALA A 142 14.03 10.06 -8.66
CA ALA A 142 13.29 11.23 -9.14
C ALA A 142 11.77 11.01 -9.00
N LEU A 143 11.30 9.81 -9.32
CA LEU A 143 9.90 9.42 -9.15
C LEU A 143 9.51 9.37 -7.67
N LEU A 144 10.38 8.82 -6.81
CA LEU A 144 10.16 8.81 -5.35
C LEU A 144 10.06 10.23 -4.80
N SER A 145 10.92 11.13 -5.26
CA SER A 145 10.89 12.54 -4.85
C SER A 145 9.60 13.22 -5.26
N SER A 146 9.15 13.02 -6.50
CA SER A 146 7.88 13.55 -7.03
C SER A 146 6.67 12.96 -6.30
N ALA A 147 6.66 11.65 -6.05
CA ALA A 147 5.61 10.98 -5.30
C ALA A 147 5.53 11.52 -3.86
N ALA A 148 6.66 11.69 -3.19
CA ALA A 148 6.71 12.24 -1.84
C ALA A 148 6.13 13.66 -1.75
N GLN A 149 6.47 14.54 -2.70
CA GLN A 149 5.89 15.88 -2.77
C GLN A 149 4.37 15.84 -2.98
N THR A 150 3.91 14.98 -3.89
CA THR A 150 2.49 14.79 -4.17
C THR A 150 1.74 14.28 -2.95
N LEU A 151 2.29 13.28 -2.26
CA LEU A 151 1.71 12.72 -1.04
C LEU A 151 1.61 13.77 0.07
N LEU A 152 2.62 14.62 0.24
CA LEU A 152 2.59 15.71 1.24
C LEU A 152 1.56 16.78 0.91
N LYS A 153 1.42 17.15 -0.36
CA LYS A 153 0.49 18.19 -0.82
C LYS A 153 -0.97 17.73 -0.76
N ASN A 154 -1.22 16.47 -1.07
CA ASN A 154 -2.59 15.94 -1.23
C ASN A 154 -3.15 15.25 0.01
N ARG A 155 -2.55 15.49 1.19
CA ARG A 155 -3.07 14.92 2.46
C ARG A 155 -4.45 15.47 2.76
N ARG A 156 -5.43 14.59 2.94
CA ARG A 156 -6.81 14.91 3.29
C ARG A 156 -7.27 14.09 4.48
N PHE A 157 -8.17 14.63 5.27
CA PHE A 157 -8.70 13.90 6.41
C PHE A 157 -9.54 12.70 5.96
N LEU A 158 -9.24 11.54 6.53
CA LEU A 158 -10.11 10.37 6.50
C LEU A 158 -10.92 10.31 7.79
N VAL A 159 -10.26 10.56 8.93
CA VAL A 159 -10.89 10.67 10.25
C VAL A 159 -10.43 11.99 10.87
N LEU A 160 -11.38 12.84 11.20
CA LEU A 160 -11.12 14.12 11.84
C LEU A 160 -10.67 13.92 13.30
N PRO A 161 -9.75 14.75 13.82
CA PRO A 161 -9.50 14.83 15.24
C PRO A 161 -10.75 15.34 15.97
N SER A 162 -10.95 14.90 17.21
CA SER A 162 -12.05 15.38 18.06
C SER A 162 -11.93 16.87 18.42
N ASP A 163 -10.71 17.40 18.37
CA ASP A 163 -10.41 18.82 18.53
C ASP A 163 -9.46 19.27 17.42
N ILE A 164 -10.00 20.02 16.46
CA ILE A 164 -9.23 20.53 15.31
C ILE A 164 -8.21 21.57 15.73
N SER A 165 -8.41 22.25 16.88
CA SER A 165 -7.49 23.26 17.38
C SER A 165 -6.20 22.71 17.94
N SER A 166 -6.15 21.43 18.26
CA SER A 166 -4.98 20.76 18.87
C SER A 166 -3.89 20.31 17.88
N GLY A 167 -4.01 20.64 16.58
CA GLY A 167 -2.98 20.35 15.59
C GLY A 167 -2.50 18.90 15.65
N THR A 168 -3.36 17.93 15.31
CA THR A 168 -2.97 16.52 15.40
C THR A 168 -1.86 16.23 14.40
N ASP A 169 -0.63 16.16 14.88
CA ASP A 169 0.53 15.73 14.10
C ASP A 169 0.42 14.24 13.82
N CYS A 170 -0.02 13.94 12.59
CA CYS A 170 -0.04 12.57 12.09
C CYS A 170 1.38 12.22 11.62
N CYS A 171 2.21 11.71 12.54
CA CYS A 171 3.62 11.39 12.26
C CYS A 171 3.89 9.92 11.93
N GLN A 172 2.97 9.00 12.18
CA GLN A 172 3.12 7.63 11.67
C GLN A 172 2.58 7.54 10.25
N VAL A 173 3.34 6.95 9.34
CA VAL A 173 2.92 6.77 7.95
C VAL A 173 2.99 5.29 7.55
N SER A 174 1.97 4.82 6.87
CA SER A 174 1.89 3.50 6.23
C SER A 174 1.75 3.66 4.72
N PHE A 175 2.28 2.72 3.94
CA PHE A 175 2.25 2.75 2.49
C PHE A 175 1.67 1.47 1.90
N ALA A 176 0.85 1.62 0.87
CA ALA A 176 0.48 0.53 -0.01
C ALA A 176 0.71 0.92 -1.46
N VAL A 177 1.19 -0.02 -2.26
CA VAL A 177 1.41 0.17 -3.71
C VAL A 177 0.55 -0.84 -4.44
N GLY A 178 -0.20 -0.39 -5.42
CA GLY A 178 -1.05 -1.27 -6.22
C GLY A 178 -1.63 -0.59 -7.44
N THR A 179 -2.25 -1.40 -8.29
CA THR A 179 -2.80 -0.95 -9.57
C THR A 179 -4.31 -0.83 -9.51
N ILE A 180 -4.86 0.25 -10.06
CA ILE A 180 -6.29 0.52 -10.25
C ILE A 180 -6.46 0.99 -11.68
N GLY A 181 -7.30 0.32 -12.46
CA GLY A 181 -7.56 0.68 -13.86
C GLY A 181 -6.30 0.77 -14.73
N GLY A 182 -5.31 -0.12 -14.50
CA GLY A 182 -4.04 -0.12 -15.24
C GLY A 182 -3.02 0.93 -14.78
N GLN A 183 -3.39 1.87 -13.91
CA GLN A 183 -2.49 2.88 -13.33
C GLN A 183 -1.98 2.40 -11.97
N THR A 184 -0.67 2.52 -11.74
CA THR A 184 -0.07 2.24 -10.43
C THR A 184 -0.21 3.44 -9.50
N PHE A 185 -0.59 3.18 -8.25
CA PHE A 185 -0.72 4.17 -7.19
C PHE A 185 0.10 3.80 -5.97
N VAL A 186 0.63 4.81 -5.31
CA VAL A 186 1.04 4.75 -3.91
C VAL A 186 -0.07 5.39 -3.09
N ILE A 187 -0.56 4.66 -2.10
CA ILE A 187 -1.47 5.18 -1.06
C ILE A 187 -0.65 5.36 0.21
N ALA A 188 -0.80 6.51 0.85
CA ALA A 188 -0.21 6.79 2.15
C ALA A 188 -1.33 7.12 3.16
N VAL A 189 -1.26 6.52 4.35
CA VAL A 189 -2.12 6.86 5.48
C VAL A 189 -1.26 7.35 6.63
N PHE A 190 -1.54 8.57 7.07
CA PHE A 190 -0.85 9.26 8.13
C PHE A 190 -1.72 9.21 9.39
N THR A 191 -1.22 8.63 10.47
CA THR A 191 -1.94 8.48 11.75
C THR A 191 -1.21 9.22 12.88
N ALA A 192 -1.99 9.67 13.86
CA ALA A 192 -1.49 10.28 15.08
C ALA A 192 -0.96 9.23 16.08
#